data_a8801ef448cc8fb8f3144d8c3d4e872c
#
_entry.id   a8801ef448cc8fb8f3144d8c3d4e872c
#
_cell.length_a   1.000
_cell.length_b   1.000
_cell.length_c   1.000
_cell.angle_alpha   90.00
_cell.angle_beta   90.00
_cell.angle_gamma   90.00
#
_symmetry.space_group_name_H-M   'P 1'
#
loop_
_entity.id
_entity.type
_entity.pdbx_description
1 polymer ?
#
loop_
_entity_poly.entity_id
_entity_poly.type
_entity_poly.pdbx_seq_one_letter_code
_entity_poly.pdbx_strand_id
1 'polypeptide(L)'
;MAKFVAEEGVSLENHVIATVTASAAIKCRMDCVDTPFCFSVNVRRMGPTGQVTCELNNSSKTADPQDLIASAESQYHQMAVRQGTVILYN
;
A
#
# COMPACT_ATOMS: atom_id res chain seq x y z
N MET A 1 5.30 -4.79 15.25
CA MET A 1 4.94 -3.62 14.45
C MET A 1 5.18 -3.87 12.98
N ALA A 2 4.29 -3.40 12.14
CA ALA A 2 4.45 -3.57 10.70
C ALA A 2 5.44 -2.55 10.15
N LYS A 3 6.23 -2.95 9.18
CA LYS A 3 7.15 -2.06 8.49
C LYS A 3 6.76 -1.98 7.03
N PHE A 4 6.91 -0.79 6.47
CA PHE A 4 6.62 -0.57 5.05
C PHE A 4 7.83 0.03 4.36
N VAL A 5 7.97 -0.28 3.09
CA VAL A 5 8.98 0.31 2.22
C VAL A 5 8.22 1.08 1.15
N ALA A 6 8.56 2.34 0.98
CA ALA A 6 7.86 3.23 0.04
C ALA A 6 8.67 3.45 -1.23
N GLU A 7 7.96 3.60 -2.33
CA GLU A 7 8.56 3.88 -3.63
C GLU A 7 7.73 4.94 -4.33
N GLU A 8 8.37 6.02 -4.75
CA GLU A 8 7.68 7.12 -5.40
C GLU A 8 7.42 6.85 -6.86
N GLY A 9 6.32 7.39 -7.35
CA GLY A 9 6.08 7.42 -8.78
C GLY A 9 5.64 6.11 -9.40
N VAL A 10 5.18 5.17 -8.60
CA VAL A 10 4.67 3.90 -9.12
C VAL A 10 3.42 3.49 -8.36
N SER A 11 2.63 2.62 -8.97
CA SER A 11 1.47 2.02 -8.30
C SER A 11 1.33 0.57 -8.74
N LEU A 12 0.77 -0.25 -7.88
CA LEU A 12 0.47 -1.64 -8.22
C LEU A 12 -0.98 -1.68 -8.71
N GLU A 13 -1.19 -2.13 -9.94
CA GLU A 13 -2.50 -2.16 -10.55
C GLU A 13 -3.13 -3.54 -10.44
N ASN A 14 -4.44 -3.61 -10.61
CA ASN A 14 -5.20 -4.86 -10.70
C ASN A 14 -5.40 -5.66 -9.42
N HIS A 15 -4.99 -5.13 -8.27
CA HIS A 15 -5.07 -5.90 -7.02
C HIS A 15 -5.75 -5.14 -5.88
N VAL A 16 -6.47 -4.06 -6.20
CA VAL A 16 -7.13 -3.25 -5.19
C VAL A 16 -8.36 -3.96 -4.64
N ILE A 17 -8.40 -4.17 -3.33
CA ILE A 17 -9.54 -4.80 -2.69
C ILE A 17 -10.37 -3.81 -1.88
N ALA A 18 -9.85 -2.63 -1.61
CA ALA A 18 -10.60 -1.59 -0.91
C ALA A 18 -9.95 -0.25 -1.18
N THR A 19 -10.75 0.79 -1.20
CA THR A 19 -10.27 2.15 -1.39
C THR A 19 -10.86 3.02 -0.28
N VAL A 20 -10.00 3.74 0.42
CA VAL A 20 -10.42 4.63 1.49
C VAL A 20 -9.72 5.97 1.36
N THR A 21 -10.29 7.01 1.94
CA THR A 21 -9.69 8.33 1.97
C THR A 21 -9.06 8.55 3.34
N ALA A 22 -7.89 9.16 3.37
CA ALA A 22 -7.20 9.42 4.61
C ALA A 22 -6.55 10.80 4.60
N SER A 23 -6.15 11.26 5.77
CA SER A 23 -5.52 12.57 5.89
C SER A 23 -4.01 12.52 5.64
N ALA A 24 -3.43 11.34 5.60
CA ALA A 24 -1.99 11.17 5.38
C ALA A 24 -1.66 9.72 5.02
N ALA A 25 -0.52 9.53 4.40
CA ALA A 25 -0.07 8.20 3.98
C ALA A 25 0.04 7.21 5.14
N ILE A 26 0.40 7.68 6.33
CA ILE A 26 0.55 6.79 7.47
C ILE A 26 -0.78 6.12 7.81
N LYS A 27 -1.91 6.79 7.59
CA LYS A 27 -3.20 6.20 7.84
C LYS A 27 -3.49 5.08 6.84
N CYS A 28 -3.01 5.22 5.60
CA CYS A 28 -3.17 4.16 4.60
C CYS A 28 -2.45 2.90 5.06
N ARG A 29 -1.25 3.06 5.63
CA ARG A 29 -0.49 1.90 6.13
C ARG A 29 -1.23 1.25 7.29
N MET A 30 -1.81 2.05 8.20
CA MET A 30 -2.54 1.52 9.33
C MET A 30 -3.78 0.76 8.88
N ASP A 31 -4.48 1.28 7.88
CA ASP A 31 -5.66 0.61 7.35
C ASP A 31 -5.28 -0.73 6.71
N CYS A 32 -4.13 -0.78 6.05
CA CYS A 32 -3.65 -2.03 5.45
C CYS A 32 -3.34 -3.07 6.54
N VAL A 33 -2.70 -2.64 7.61
CA VAL A 33 -2.38 -3.55 8.71
C VAL A 33 -3.65 -4.15 9.30
N ASP A 34 -4.72 -3.36 9.36
CA ASP A 34 -5.98 -3.81 9.94
C ASP A 34 -6.88 -4.57 8.96
N THR A 35 -6.51 -4.62 7.69
CA THR A 35 -7.33 -5.26 6.67
C THR A 35 -6.76 -6.62 6.32
N PRO A 36 -7.53 -7.70 6.46
CA PRO A 36 -7.04 -9.02 6.11
C PRO A 36 -6.63 -9.08 4.64
N PHE A 37 -5.52 -9.75 4.37
CA PHE A 37 -4.98 -9.95 3.04
C PHE A 37 -4.46 -8.68 2.36
N CYS A 38 -4.31 -7.58 3.08
CA CYS A 38 -3.69 -6.40 2.53
C CYS A 38 -2.17 -6.55 2.66
N PHE A 39 -1.44 -6.42 1.55
CA PHE A 39 0.02 -6.55 1.54
C PHE A 39 0.73 -5.30 1.04
N SER A 40 0.01 -4.38 0.43
CA SER A 40 0.59 -3.12 -0.04
C SER A 40 -0.51 -2.10 -0.24
N VAL A 41 -0.13 -0.83 -0.35
CA VAL A 41 -1.10 0.22 -0.65
C VAL A 41 -0.53 1.16 -1.69
N ASN A 42 -1.41 1.66 -2.55
CA ASN A 42 -1.08 2.79 -3.41
C ASN A 42 -1.67 4.02 -2.73
N VAL A 43 -0.85 5.04 -2.52
CA VAL A 43 -1.29 6.30 -1.93
C VAL A 43 -1.31 7.34 -3.02
N ARG A 44 -2.50 7.85 -3.33
CA ARG A 44 -2.66 8.84 -4.41
C ARG A 44 -3.09 10.17 -3.83
N ARG A 45 -2.49 11.25 -4.30
CA ARG A 45 -2.85 12.57 -3.83
C ARG A 45 -4.20 12.98 -4.40
N MET A 46 -4.97 13.73 -3.59
CA MET A 46 -6.27 14.19 -3.98
C MET A 46 -6.32 15.72 -4.03
N GLY A 47 -5.50 16.32 -4.83
CA GLY A 47 -5.49 17.76 -4.99
C GLY A 47 -4.87 18.49 -3.80
N PRO A 48 -5.19 19.77 -3.60
CA PRO A 48 -4.49 20.63 -2.64
C PRO A 48 -4.87 20.48 -1.18
N THR A 49 -5.83 19.63 -0.85
CA THR A 49 -6.34 19.55 0.51
C THR A 49 -5.45 18.77 1.46
N GLY A 50 -4.46 18.09 0.96
CA GLY A 50 -3.62 17.25 1.80
C GLY A 50 -4.17 15.84 2.02
N GLN A 51 -5.40 15.59 1.58
CA GLN A 51 -5.95 14.26 1.69
C GLN A 51 -5.39 13.34 0.63
N VAL A 52 -5.41 12.06 0.91
CA VAL A 52 -4.94 11.04 -0.01
C VAL A 52 -5.98 9.94 -0.15
N THR A 53 -5.93 9.24 -1.26
CA THR A 53 -6.70 8.03 -1.46
C THR A 53 -5.79 6.85 -1.23
N CYS A 54 -6.21 5.91 -0.40
CA CYS A 54 -5.48 4.68 -0.14
C CYS A 54 -6.14 3.57 -0.92
N GLU A 55 -5.39 2.93 -1.82
CA GLU A 55 -5.86 1.74 -2.53
C GLU A 55 -5.17 0.57 -1.87
N LEU A 56 -5.92 -0.25 -1.14
CA LEU A 56 -5.37 -1.38 -0.40
C LEU A 56 -5.31 -2.58 -1.35
N ASN A 57 -4.12 -3.17 -1.47
CA ASN A 57 -3.88 -4.24 -2.44
C ASN A 57 -3.72 -5.58 -1.75
N ASN A 58 -4.26 -6.64 -2.36
CA ASN A 58 -4.08 -7.99 -1.85
C ASN A 58 -2.87 -8.67 -2.50
N SER A 59 -1.94 -7.91 -3.00
CA SER A 59 -0.72 -8.40 -3.59
C SER A 59 0.41 -7.41 -3.37
N SER A 60 1.59 -7.68 -3.92
CA SER A 60 2.75 -6.83 -3.80
C SER A 60 3.56 -6.87 -5.09
N LYS A 61 4.52 -5.95 -5.22
CA LYS A 61 5.39 -5.97 -6.40
C LYS A 61 6.26 -7.22 -6.42
N THR A 62 6.48 -7.82 -5.27
CA THR A 62 7.25 -9.07 -5.21
C THR A 62 6.46 -10.21 -5.82
N ALA A 63 5.15 -10.27 -5.56
CA ALA A 63 4.29 -11.30 -6.11
C ALA A 63 3.91 -11.03 -7.56
N ASP A 64 3.64 -9.77 -7.90
CA ASP A 64 3.15 -9.40 -9.21
C ASP A 64 3.92 -8.20 -9.78
N PRO A 65 5.22 -8.36 -10.05
CA PRO A 65 6.05 -7.24 -10.50
C PRO A 65 5.62 -6.62 -11.83
N GLN A 66 4.95 -7.40 -12.68
CA GLN A 66 4.50 -6.91 -13.98
C GLN A 66 3.36 -5.89 -13.84
N ASP A 67 2.71 -5.86 -12.67
CA ASP A 67 1.59 -4.95 -12.46
C ASP A 67 2.03 -3.65 -11.76
N LEU A 68 3.31 -3.50 -11.43
CA LEU A 68 3.82 -2.26 -10.87
C LEU A 68 4.17 -1.34 -12.04
N ILE A 69 3.42 -0.25 -12.16
CA ILE A 69 3.58 0.66 -13.31
C ILE A 69 3.87 2.08 -12.86
N ALA A 70 4.43 2.88 -13.75
CA ALA A 70 4.72 4.28 -13.48
C ALA A 70 3.42 5.04 -13.24
N SER A 71 3.41 5.88 -12.23
CA SER A 71 2.24 6.69 -11.88
C SER A 71 2.73 7.91 -11.09
N ALA A 72 2.85 9.05 -11.77
CA ALA A 72 3.48 10.23 -11.20
C ALA A 72 2.83 10.74 -9.92
N GLU A 73 1.53 10.52 -9.75
CA GLU A 73 0.81 11.04 -8.60
C GLU A 73 0.70 10.02 -7.46
N SER A 74 1.39 8.92 -7.55
CA SER A 74 1.26 7.84 -6.58
C SER A 74 2.55 7.56 -5.83
N GLN A 75 2.37 7.02 -4.63
CA GLN A 75 3.44 6.38 -3.89
C GLN A 75 2.98 4.95 -3.65
N TYR A 76 3.87 4.01 -3.81
CA TYR A 76 3.57 2.61 -3.50
C TYR A 76 4.24 2.26 -2.17
N HIS A 77 3.49 1.66 -1.26
CA HIS A 77 4.02 1.25 0.05
C HIS A 77 3.80 -0.24 0.21
N GLN A 78 4.88 -0.99 0.30
CA GLN A 78 4.81 -2.44 0.48
C GLN A 78 5.04 -2.80 1.93
N MET A 79 4.17 -3.64 2.49
CA MET A 79 4.36 -4.15 3.83
C MET A 79 5.49 -5.18 3.80
N ALA A 80 6.60 -4.85 4.44
CA ALA A 80 7.75 -5.74 4.45
C ALA A 80 7.69 -6.72 5.61
N VAL A 81 7.17 -6.27 6.75
CA VAL A 81 7.05 -7.11 7.94
C VAL A 81 5.72 -6.83 8.61
N ARG A 82 4.99 -7.88 8.95
CA ARG A 82 3.76 -7.73 9.71
C ARG A 82 4.00 -8.33 11.10
N GLN A 83 3.71 -7.55 12.12
CA GLN A 83 3.90 -8.01 13.48
C GLN A 83 3.02 -9.24 13.75
N GLY A 84 3.58 -10.25 14.35
CA GLY A 84 2.87 -11.47 14.69
C GLY A 84 2.87 -12.51 13.61
N THR A 85 3.41 -12.17 12.43
CA THR A 85 3.39 -13.14 11.37
C THR A 85 4.74 -13.64 11.03
N VAL A 86 5.66 -13.03 11.54
CA VAL A 86 6.97 -13.34 11.27
C VAL A 86 7.33 -14.70 11.36
N ILE A 87 6.90 -15.25 12.15
CA ILE A 87 7.30 -16.44 12.34
C ILE A 87 7.20 -17.37 11.42
N LEU A 88 6.56 -17.29 10.88
CA LEU A 88 6.34 -18.17 10.05
C LEU A 88 7.21 -18.60 9.16
N TYR A 89 7.93 -18.43 9.02
CA TYR A 89 8.62 -18.89 8.10
C TYR A 89 9.62 -19.38 8.26
N ASN A 90 9.65 -19.63 8.30
CA ASN A 90 10.38 -20.09 8.41
C ASN A 90 10.58 -20.64 7.96
#